data_a9a6e550e072e29cae6ba5b8c18a2df5
#
_entry.id   a9a6e550e072e29cae6ba5b8c18a2df5
#
_cell.length_a   1.000
_cell.length_b   1.000
_cell.length_c   1.000
_cell.angle_alpha   90.00
_cell.angle_beta   90.00
_cell.angle_gamma   90.00
#
_symmetry.space_group_name_H-M   'P 1'
#
loop_
_entity.id
_entity.type
_entity.pdbx_description
1 polymer ?
#
loop_
_entity_poly.entity_id
_entity_poly.type
_entity_poly.pdbx_seq_one_letter_code
_entity_poly.pdbx_strand_id
1 'polypeptide(L)'
;MEYLRFILYGLIQGLTEFLPISSTAHLKVISIFLGIDDPGPSLSATIQLGSVLAIVWYFRNDIFNFRGQSSKKILYYFLHERLLRSIFIGTIPIVLLGGSVKLFVPNFLDNVLRSNLSIALVSIVMAFFMYLADSSKRGSIDIKNHNYSDSFLIGFFQALAIFPGVSRSGITISSALISGWERRDAAKFSFLLGMPAISLAAIVEFIFSFNEFFSIGFLPLLVGLITTFLSSLLAI
;
A
#
# COMPACT_ATOMS: atom_id res chain seq x y z
N MET A 1 4.99 -13.03 -25.19
CA MET A 1 3.72 -12.49 -24.66
C MET A 1 3.72 -12.34 -23.16
N GLU A 2 4.36 -13.24 -22.43
CA GLU A 2 4.42 -13.22 -20.95
C GLU A 2 5.06 -11.93 -20.38
N TYR A 3 6.26 -11.57 -20.81
CA TYR A 3 6.93 -10.33 -20.34
C TYR A 3 6.10 -9.06 -20.56
N LEU A 4 5.34 -8.99 -21.66
CA LEU A 4 4.48 -7.84 -21.93
C LEU A 4 3.35 -7.71 -20.89
N ARG A 5 2.79 -8.83 -20.41
CA ARG A 5 1.82 -8.83 -19.31
C ARG A 5 2.43 -8.26 -18.01
N PHE A 6 3.65 -8.70 -17.66
CA PHE A 6 4.33 -8.21 -16.45
C PHE A 6 4.72 -6.74 -16.54
N ILE A 7 5.12 -6.26 -17.74
CA ILE A 7 5.31 -4.82 -17.98
C ILE A 7 3.99 -4.07 -17.75
N LEU A 8 2.90 -4.55 -18.31
CA LEU A 8 1.59 -3.92 -18.17
C LEU A 8 1.11 -3.89 -16.72
N TYR A 9 1.20 -5.02 -16.00
CA TYR A 9 0.85 -5.09 -14.60
C TYR A 9 1.72 -4.15 -13.76
N GLY A 10 3.01 -4.11 -14.01
CA GLY A 10 3.93 -3.22 -13.32
C GLY A 10 3.65 -1.74 -13.58
N LEU A 11 3.34 -1.35 -14.82
CA LEU A 11 2.94 0.01 -15.16
C LEU A 11 1.68 0.44 -14.42
N ILE A 12 0.63 -0.38 -14.50
CA ILE A 12 -0.66 -0.08 -13.84
C ILE A 12 -0.47 -0.03 -12.33
N GLN A 13 0.19 -1.05 -11.76
CA GLN A 13 0.45 -1.14 -10.33
C GLN A 13 1.17 0.11 -9.83
N GLY A 14 2.27 0.48 -10.45
CA GLY A 14 3.07 1.61 -9.97
C GLY A 14 2.38 2.96 -10.14
N LEU A 15 1.67 3.18 -11.24
CA LEU A 15 0.93 4.44 -11.46
C LEU A 15 -0.27 4.58 -10.51
N THR A 16 -0.92 3.49 -10.13
CA THR A 16 -2.17 3.53 -9.35
C THR A 16 -2.00 3.29 -7.86
N GLU A 17 -0.83 2.80 -7.39
CA GLU A 17 -0.61 2.45 -5.99
C GLU A 17 -0.70 3.66 -5.05
N PHE A 18 -0.16 4.79 -5.47
CA PHE A 18 -0.12 6.02 -4.67
C PHE A 18 -1.33 6.91 -4.90
N LEU A 19 -1.93 6.80 -6.06
CA LEU A 19 -3.18 7.46 -6.35
C LEU A 19 -4.32 6.79 -5.56
N PRO A 20 -5.27 7.57 -5.04
CA PRO A 20 -6.33 7.01 -4.20
C PRO A 20 -7.45 6.35 -5.04
N ILE A 21 -7.10 5.47 -5.99
CA ILE A 21 -8.01 4.91 -7.02
C ILE A 21 -8.05 3.38 -7.08
N SER A 22 -7.39 2.70 -6.14
CA SER A 22 -7.31 1.23 -6.04
C SER A 22 -6.57 0.54 -7.19
N SER A 23 -5.30 0.21 -7.00
CA SER A 23 -4.48 -0.56 -7.94
C SER A 23 -5.09 -1.93 -8.27
N THR A 24 -5.63 -2.62 -7.27
CA THR A 24 -6.31 -3.92 -7.45
C THR A 24 -7.50 -3.82 -8.42
N ALA A 25 -8.32 -2.76 -8.29
CA ALA A 25 -9.45 -2.56 -9.20
C ALA A 25 -8.99 -2.31 -10.64
N HIS A 26 -7.93 -1.51 -10.83
CA HIS A 26 -7.37 -1.21 -12.15
C HIS A 26 -6.74 -2.44 -12.81
N LEU A 27 -5.95 -3.22 -12.06
CA LEU A 27 -5.38 -4.48 -12.56
C LEU A 27 -6.48 -5.41 -13.04
N LYS A 28 -7.56 -5.55 -12.27
CA LYS A 28 -8.68 -6.42 -12.62
C LYS A 28 -9.45 -5.94 -13.85
N VAL A 29 -9.77 -4.64 -13.91
CA VAL A 29 -10.48 -4.04 -15.06
C VAL A 29 -9.68 -4.20 -16.36
N ILE A 30 -8.39 -3.91 -16.33
CA ILE A 30 -7.52 -4.06 -17.50
C ILE A 30 -7.39 -5.52 -17.93
N SER A 31 -7.29 -6.44 -16.98
CA SER A 31 -7.24 -7.87 -17.28
C SER A 31 -8.50 -8.32 -18.02
N ILE A 32 -9.68 -7.92 -17.55
CA ILE A 32 -10.96 -8.21 -18.21
C ILE A 32 -11.02 -7.56 -19.59
N PHE A 33 -10.64 -6.29 -19.71
CA PHE A 33 -10.74 -5.54 -20.96
C PHE A 33 -9.83 -6.11 -22.07
N LEU A 34 -8.64 -6.58 -21.69
CA LEU A 34 -7.67 -7.15 -22.62
C LEU A 34 -7.82 -8.68 -22.82
N GLY A 35 -8.73 -9.33 -22.10
CA GLY A 35 -8.89 -10.79 -22.15
C GLY A 35 -7.66 -11.55 -21.65
N ILE A 36 -6.94 -10.99 -20.68
CA ILE A 36 -5.78 -11.63 -20.03
C ILE A 36 -6.13 -12.04 -18.60
N ASP A 37 -5.32 -12.92 -18.02
CA ASP A 37 -5.56 -13.40 -16.66
C ASP A 37 -5.42 -12.28 -15.62
N ASP A 38 -6.25 -12.32 -14.56
CA ASP A 38 -6.05 -11.48 -13.36
C ASP A 38 -4.74 -11.93 -12.69
N PRO A 39 -3.81 -11.01 -12.35
CA PRO A 39 -2.55 -11.38 -11.68
C PRO A 39 -2.75 -12.09 -10.34
N GLY A 40 -3.93 -11.99 -9.75
CA GLY A 40 -4.19 -12.58 -8.44
C GLY A 40 -3.55 -11.82 -7.29
N PRO A 41 -3.85 -12.22 -6.02
CA PRO A 41 -3.30 -11.54 -4.84
C PRO A 41 -1.79 -11.71 -4.71
N SER A 42 -1.28 -12.92 -4.95
CA SER A 42 0.14 -13.26 -4.77
C SER A 42 1.06 -12.45 -5.69
N LEU A 43 0.77 -12.45 -7.00
CA LEU A 43 1.56 -11.69 -7.96
C LEU A 43 1.41 -10.18 -7.73
N SER A 44 0.19 -9.70 -7.46
CA SER A 44 -0.06 -8.28 -7.16
C SER A 44 0.75 -7.82 -5.94
N ALA A 45 0.74 -8.58 -4.83
CA ALA A 45 1.51 -8.25 -3.63
C ALA A 45 3.01 -8.24 -3.91
N THR A 46 3.51 -9.15 -4.75
CA THR A 46 4.93 -9.21 -5.08
C THR A 46 5.39 -8.02 -5.92
N ILE A 47 4.66 -7.67 -6.98
CA ILE A 47 5.04 -6.51 -7.82
C ILE A 47 4.89 -5.18 -7.05
N GLN A 48 4.01 -5.09 -6.04
CA GLN A 48 3.91 -3.94 -5.14
C GLN A 48 5.22 -3.64 -4.39
N LEU A 49 6.13 -4.61 -4.21
CA LEU A 49 7.45 -4.35 -3.65
C LEU A 49 8.24 -3.34 -4.49
N GLY A 50 8.00 -3.27 -5.80
CA GLY A 50 8.55 -2.22 -6.66
C GLY A 50 8.12 -0.82 -6.19
N SER A 51 6.86 -0.66 -5.79
CA SER A 51 6.36 0.60 -5.21
C SER A 51 7.00 0.92 -3.86
N VAL A 52 7.24 -0.10 -3.01
CA VAL A 52 7.97 0.09 -1.74
C VAL A 52 9.38 0.59 -2.00
N LEU A 53 10.10 -0.01 -2.96
CA LEU A 53 11.43 0.45 -3.35
C LEU A 53 11.42 1.90 -3.86
N ALA A 54 10.38 2.30 -4.61
CA ALA A 54 10.21 3.67 -5.08
C ALA A 54 10.02 4.66 -3.91
N ILE A 55 9.17 4.32 -2.91
CA ILE A 55 9.00 5.14 -1.71
C ILE A 55 10.32 5.27 -0.95
N VAL A 56 11.02 4.15 -0.73
CA VAL A 56 12.32 4.13 -0.02
C VAL A 56 13.33 5.01 -0.76
N TRP A 57 13.39 4.93 -2.08
CA TRP A 57 14.27 5.76 -2.89
C TRP A 57 13.91 7.25 -2.82
N TYR A 58 12.62 7.56 -2.97
CA TYR A 58 12.14 8.95 -3.00
C TYR A 58 12.30 9.62 -1.62
N PHE A 59 11.87 8.95 -0.55
CA PHE A 59 11.94 9.47 0.83
C PHE A 59 13.20 9.04 1.59
N ARG A 60 14.26 8.59 0.90
CA ARG A 60 15.50 8.10 1.56
C ARG A 60 16.09 9.07 2.57
N ASN A 61 16.00 10.38 2.30
CA ASN A 61 16.51 11.41 3.22
C ASN A 61 15.64 11.56 4.48
N ASP A 62 14.33 11.32 4.36
CA ASP A 62 13.42 11.34 5.50
C ASP A 62 13.53 10.07 6.36
N ILE A 63 13.83 8.93 5.72
CA ILE A 63 13.92 7.62 6.36
C ILE A 63 15.32 7.40 6.95
N PHE A 64 16.37 7.75 6.21
CA PHE A 64 17.76 7.43 6.52
C PHE A 64 18.62 8.67 6.84
N ASN A 65 18.15 9.54 7.68
CA ASN A 65 18.93 10.74 8.09
C ASN A 65 20.09 10.38 9.05
N PHE A 66 20.87 9.33 8.69
CA PHE A 66 21.93 8.75 9.53
C PHE A 66 23.32 9.29 9.26
N ARG A 67 23.47 10.41 8.55
CA ARG A 67 24.80 10.91 8.15
C ARG A 67 25.75 10.99 9.35
N GLY A 68 26.70 10.05 9.42
CA GLY A 68 27.80 10.06 10.40
C GLY A 68 27.51 9.44 11.76
N GLN A 69 26.45 8.64 11.92
CA GLN A 69 26.12 8.04 13.21
C GLN A 69 26.58 6.58 13.33
N SER A 70 27.09 6.22 14.52
CA SER A 70 27.44 4.84 14.90
C SER A 70 26.20 3.94 14.97
N SER A 71 26.36 2.62 14.74
CA SER A 71 25.28 1.62 14.76
C SER A 71 24.36 1.66 16.00
N LYS A 72 24.92 1.95 17.18
CA LYS A 72 24.13 2.14 18.42
C LYS A 72 23.24 3.38 18.39
N LYS A 73 23.66 4.43 17.68
CA LYS A 73 22.88 5.65 17.47
C LYS A 73 21.77 5.46 16.44
N ILE A 74 21.92 4.52 15.48
CA ILE A 74 20.89 4.20 14.51
C ILE A 74 19.67 3.59 15.21
N LEU A 75 19.86 2.60 16.08
CA LEU A 75 18.75 2.03 16.87
C LEU A 75 18.09 3.08 17.78
N TYR A 76 18.90 3.94 18.41
CA TYR A 76 18.38 5.04 19.22
C TYR A 76 17.53 6.00 18.37
N TYR A 77 17.98 6.33 17.15
CA TYR A 77 17.24 7.17 16.21
C TYR A 77 15.89 6.53 15.85
N PHE A 78 15.85 5.26 15.44
CA PHE A 78 14.60 4.54 15.14
C PHE A 78 13.62 4.55 16.31
N LEU A 79 14.11 4.41 17.53
CA LEU A 79 13.28 4.39 18.74
C LEU A 79 12.79 5.78 19.17
N HIS A 80 13.46 6.87 18.75
CA HIS A 80 13.16 8.22 19.23
C HIS A 80 12.57 9.13 18.15
N GLU A 81 12.71 8.78 16.87
CA GLU A 81 12.08 9.54 15.80
C GLU A 81 10.56 9.39 15.81
N ARG A 82 9.86 10.52 15.95
CA ARG A 82 8.40 10.57 16.03
C ARG A 82 7.75 9.89 14.84
N LEU A 83 8.21 10.19 13.62
CA LEU A 83 7.66 9.65 12.37
C LEU A 83 7.75 8.12 12.33
N LEU A 84 8.90 7.54 12.67
CA LEU A 84 9.10 6.09 12.64
C LEU A 84 8.22 5.37 13.67
N ARG A 85 8.09 5.93 14.87
CA ARG A 85 7.17 5.41 15.90
C ARG A 85 5.71 5.49 15.43
N SER A 86 5.34 6.58 14.77
CA SER A 86 4.00 6.78 14.23
C SER A 86 3.67 5.76 13.13
N ILE A 87 4.62 5.49 12.23
CA ILE A 87 4.49 4.44 11.21
C ILE A 87 4.34 3.06 11.88
N PHE A 88 5.15 2.78 12.90
CA PHE A 88 5.05 1.51 13.64
C PHE A 88 3.68 1.35 14.31
N ILE A 89 3.22 2.37 15.05
CA ILE A 89 1.92 2.37 15.72
C ILE A 89 0.77 2.21 14.71
N GLY A 90 0.82 2.96 13.60
CA GLY A 90 -0.19 2.88 12.55
C GLY A 90 -0.16 1.57 11.76
N THR A 91 0.93 0.79 11.82
CA THR A 91 1.00 -0.52 11.16
C THR A 91 0.36 -1.63 12.01
N ILE A 92 0.27 -1.47 13.33
CA ILE A 92 -0.26 -2.49 14.25
C ILE A 92 -1.67 -2.97 13.83
N PRO A 93 -2.65 -2.10 13.56
CA PRO A 93 -4.02 -2.56 13.26
C PRO A 93 -4.10 -3.47 12.02
N ILE A 94 -3.40 -3.11 10.93
CA ILE A 94 -3.45 -3.91 9.69
C ILE A 94 -2.72 -5.25 9.86
N VAL A 95 -1.65 -5.30 10.64
CA VAL A 95 -0.93 -6.56 10.95
C VAL A 95 -1.81 -7.48 11.77
N LEU A 96 -2.48 -6.96 12.80
CA LEU A 96 -3.39 -7.76 13.64
C LEU A 96 -4.59 -8.27 12.82
N LEU A 97 -5.27 -7.39 12.09
CA LEU A 97 -6.43 -7.78 11.30
C LEU A 97 -6.04 -8.69 10.13
N GLY A 98 -5.01 -8.32 9.35
CA GLY A 98 -4.55 -9.09 8.19
C GLY A 98 -4.00 -10.46 8.58
N GLY A 99 -3.19 -10.51 9.64
CA GLY A 99 -2.70 -11.76 10.19
C GLY A 99 -3.84 -12.67 10.68
N SER A 100 -4.83 -12.11 11.40
CA SER A 100 -6.01 -12.86 11.85
C SER A 100 -6.81 -13.40 10.67
N VAL A 101 -7.10 -12.59 9.67
CA VAL A 101 -7.87 -13.02 8.49
C VAL A 101 -7.12 -14.12 7.71
N LYS A 102 -5.81 -13.95 7.49
CA LYS A 102 -5.01 -14.96 6.76
C LYS A 102 -4.91 -16.29 7.51
N LEU A 103 -4.89 -16.27 8.85
CA LEU A 103 -4.79 -17.47 9.68
C LEU A 103 -6.15 -18.19 9.86
N PHE A 104 -7.23 -17.44 10.09
CA PHE A 104 -8.52 -18.04 10.47
C PHE A 104 -9.51 -18.20 9.31
N VAL A 105 -9.43 -17.35 8.27
CA VAL A 105 -10.37 -17.36 7.14
C VAL A 105 -9.68 -17.08 5.80
N PRO A 106 -8.62 -17.85 5.42
CA PRO A 106 -7.75 -17.54 4.30
C PRO A 106 -8.49 -17.40 2.96
N ASN A 107 -9.53 -18.21 2.74
CA ASN A 107 -10.25 -18.25 1.47
C ASN A 107 -11.41 -17.24 1.38
N PHE A 108 -11.74 -16.55 2.47
CA PHE A 108 -12.90 -15.64 2.51
C PHE A 108 -12.69 -14.41 1.62
N LEU A 109 -11.51 -13.80 1.71
CA LEU A 109 -11.18 -12.62 0.93
C LEU A 109 -11.12 -12.93 -0.57
N ASP A 110 -10.53 -14.07 -0.94
CA ASP A 110 -10.30 -14.42 -2.33
C ASP A 110 -11.58 -14.91 -3.02
N ASN A 111 -12.39 -15.71 -2.35
CA ASN A 111 -13.57 -16.33 -2.97
C ASN A 111 -14.83 -15.44 -2.95
N VAL A 112 -15.02 -14.62 -1.90
CA VAL A 112 -16.23 -13.82 -1.73
C VAL A 112 -16.00 -12.37 -2.12
N LEU A 113 -14.96 -11.75 -1.56
CA LEU A 113 -14.77 -10.31 -1.67
C LEU A 113 -14.02 -9.87 -2.93
N ARG A 114 -13.31 -10.77 -3.61
CA ARG A 114 -12.59 -10.47 -4.85
C ARG A 114 -13.47 -10.57 -6.12
N SER A 115 -14.78 -10.70 -5.97
CA SER A 115 -15.69 -10.65 -7.11
C SER A 115 -15.75 -9.26 -7.74
N ASN A 116 -16.02 -9.19 -9.06
CA ASN A 116 -16.06 -7.91 -9.78
C ASN A 116 -17.11 -6.96 -9.17
N LEU A 117 -18.26 -7.51 -8.78
CA LEU A 117 -19.35 -6.72 -8.16
C LEU A 117 -18.92 -6.16 -6.79
N SER A 118 -18.29 -7.00 -5.95
CA SER A 118 -17.79 -6.58 -4.64
C SER A 118 -16.77 -5.45 -4.78
N ILE A 119 -15.77 -5.60 -5.65
CA ILE A 119 -14.75 -4.58 -5.89
C ILE A 119 -15.39 -3.28 -6.39
N ALA A 120 -16.36 -3.35 -7.32
CA ALA A 120 -17.05 -2.17 -7.84
C ALA A 120 -17.83 -1.44 -6.74
N LEU A 121 -18.62 -2.16 -5.93
CA LEU A 121 -19.38 -1.57 -4.83
C LEU A 121 -18.46 -0.94 -3.78
N VAL A 122 -17.42 -1.63 -3.37
CA VAL A 122 -16.43 -1.12 -2.41
C VAL A 122 -15.74 0.13 -2.98
N SER A 123 -15.38 0.13 -4.26
CA SER A 123 -14.76 1.30 -4.90
C SER A 123 -15.69 2.51 -4.94
N ILE A 124 -17.00 2.32 -5.17
CA ILE A 124 -17.99 3.41 -5.12
C ILE A 124 -18.11 3.98 -3.70
N VAL A 125 -18.20 3.11 -2.69
CA VAL A 125 -18.24 3.54 -1.28
C VAL A 125 -16.97 4.33 -0.92
N MET A 126 -15.82 3.85 -1.36
CA MET A 126 -14.54 4.54 -1.15
C MET A 126 -14.48 5.90 -1.84
N ALA A 127 -14.97 6.00 -3.08
CA ALA A 127 -15.03 7.27 -3.80
C ALA A 127 -15.89 8.30 -3.04
N PHE A 128 -17.04 7.87 -2.51
CA PHE A 128 -17.90 8.71 -1.69
C PHE A 128 -17.23 9.13 -0.37
N PHE A 129 -16.58 8.20 0.31
CA PHE A 129 -15.82 8.51 1.54
C PHE A 129 -14.70 9.52 1.28
N MET A 130 -13.97 9.37 0.17
CA MET A 130 -12.92 10.29 -0.23
C MET A 130 -13.48 11.67 -0.58
N TYR A 131 -14.63 11.75 -1.27
CA TYR A 131 -15.32 13.00 -1.56
C TYR A 131 -15.70 13.76 -0.28
N LEU A 132 -16.23 13.05 0.72
CA LEU A 132 -16.54 13.64 2.03
C LEU A 132 -15.28 14.14 2.75
N ALA A 133 -14.22 13.35 2.72
CA ALA A 133 -12.94 13.71 3.33
C ALA A 133 -12.31 14.94 2.66
N ASP A 134 -12.37 15.02 1.32
CA ASP A 134 -11.85 16.16 0.56
C ASP A 134 -12.66 17.44 0.78
N SER A 135 -13.96 17.32 1.05
CA SER A 135 -14.85 18.42 1.38
C SER A 135 -14.68 18.93 2.81
N SER A 136 -13.90 18.26 3.64
CA SER A 136 -13.62 18.70 5.02
C SER A 136 -12.81 20.00 5.04
N LYS A 137 -12.89 20.72 6.15
CA LYS A 137 -12.10 21.95 6.34
C LYS A 137 -10.62 21.66 6.16
N ARG A 138 -9.88 22.59 5.55
CA ARG A 138 -8.41 22.49 5.44
C ARG A 138 -7.81 22.31 6.82
N GLY A 139 -7.10 21.21 7.01
CA GLY A 139 -6.38 20.91 8.24
C GLY A 139 -5.11 21.74 8.38
N SER A 140 -4.60 21.78 9.59
CA SER A 140 -3.34 22.47 9.97
C SER A 140 -2.34 21.54 10.66
N ILE A 141 -2.68 20.27 10.82
CA ILE A 141 -1.78 19.30 11.44
C ILE A 141 -0.74 18.87 10.41
N ASP A 142 0.52 19.08 10.75
CA ASP A 142 1.65 18.63 9.94
C ASP A 142 2.25 17.32 10.49
N ILE A 143 3.08 16.68 9.67
CA ILE A 143 3.72 15.40 9.99
C ILE A 143 4.67 15.48 11.20
N LYS A 144 5.10 16.67 11.62
CA LYS A 144 6.01 16.86 12.75
C LYS A 144 5.25 17.02 14.07
N ASN A 145 4.05 17.60 14.02
CA ASN A 145 3.26 18.00 15.18
C ASN A 145 2.03 17.13 15.49
N HIS A 146 1.83 16.04 14.71
CA HIS A 146 0.72 15.11 14.94
C HIS A 146 0.86 14.31 16.23
N ASN A 147 -0.25 13.76 16.73
CA ASN A 147 -0.28 12.87 17.88
C ASN A 147 -0.19 11.39 17.46
N TYR A 148 0.30 10.53 18.36
CA TYR A 148 0.31 9.08 18.11
C TYR A 148 -1.11 8.48 17.99
N SER A 149 -2.10 9.09 18.64
CA SER A 149 -3.52 8.75 18.46
C SER A 149 -3.98 8.91 17.03
N ASP A 150 -3.53 9.97 16.34
CA ASP A 150 -3.85 10.19 14.92
C ASP A 150 -3.25 9.09 14.06
N SER A 151 -1.99 8.72 14.34
CA SER A 151 -1.30 7.64 13.63
C SER A 151 -1.98 6.28 13.83
N PHE A 152 -2.44 6.00 15.04
CA PHE A 152 -3.20 4.79 15.33
C PHE A 152 -4.56 4.80 14.62
N LEU A 153 -5.28 5.93 14.64
CA LEU A 153 -6.57 6.07 13.96
C LEU A 153 -6.43 5.89 12.44
N ILE A 154 -5.44 6.55 11.81
CA ILE A 154 -5.15 6.38 10.38
C ILE A 154 -4.80 4.91 10.08
N GLY A 155 -4.01 4.26 10.94
CA GLY A 155 -3.67 2.85 10.82
C GLY A 155 -4.87 1.92 11.03
N PHE A 156 -5.81 2.27 11.90
CA PHE A 156 -7.06 1.54 12.06
C PHE A 156 -7.88 1.57 10.77
N PHE A 157 -8.01 2.72 10.15
CA PHE A 157 -8.64 2.83 8.83
C PHE A 157 -7.84 2.10 7.75
N GLN A 158 -6.49 2.13 7.81
CA GLN A 158 -5.65 1.34 6.90
C GLN A 158 -5.98 -0.16 6.94
N ALA A 159 -6.37 -0.70 8.09
CA ALA A 159 -6.73 -2.10 8.21
C ALA A 159 -7.91 -2.51 7.31
N LEU A 160 -8.79 -1.56 6.93
CA LEU A 160 -9.86 -1.81 5.96
C LEU A 160 -9.32 -2.05 4.54
N ALA A 161 -8.06 -1.71 4.24
CA ALA A 161 -7.45 -1.99 2.95
C ALA A 161 -7.22 -3.49 2.67
N ILE A 162 -7.48 -4.36 3.64
CA ILE A 162 -7.57 -5.81 3.44
C ILE A 162 -8.72 -6.17 2.48
N PHE A 163 -9.80 -5.39 2.46
CA PHE A 163 -10.92 -5.62 1.55
C PHE A 163 -10.55 -5.20 0.13
N PRO A 164 -10.63 -6.12 -0.87
CA PRO A 164 -10.37 -5.79 -2.27
C PRO A 164 -11.28 -4.65 -2.76
N GLY A 165 -10.69 -3.66 -3.43
CA GLY A 165 -11.41 -2.46 -3.85
C GLY A 165 -11.22 -1.25 -2.93
N VAL A 166 -10.90 -1.47 -1.64
CA VAL A 166 -10.47 -0.38 -0.76
C VAL A 166 -9.08 0.09 -1.21
N SER A 167 -9.00 1.32 -1.66
CA SER A 167 -7.71 1.95 -1.93
C SER A 167 -7.00 2.23 -0.60
N ARG A 168 -5.85 1.57 -0.37
CA ARG A 168 -5.06 1.77 0.85
C ARG A 168 -4.64 3.24 0.99
N SER A 169 -4.07 3.84 -0.08
CA SER A 169 -3.75 5.28 -0.10
C SER A 169 -4.99 6.15 0.07
N GLY A 170 -6.10 5.78 -0.58
CA GLY A 170 -7.38 6.49 -0.47
C GLY A 170 -7.90 6.53 0.96
N ILE A 171 -7.97 5.40 1.65
CA ILE A 171 -8.51 5.34 3.02
C ILE A 171 -7.59 6.05 4.03
N THR A 172 -6.27 5.92 3.90
CA THR A 172 -5.31 6.56 4.82
C THR A 172 -5.21 8.06 4.61
N ILE A 173 -5.20 8.54 3.36
CA ILE A 173 -5.25 9.98 3.07
C ILE A 173 -6.57 10.58 3.58
N SER A 174 -7.70 9.94 3.28
CA SER A 174 -9.01 10.43 3.70
C SER A 174 -9.15 10.49 5.22
N SER A 175 -8.72 9.46 5.94
CA SER A 175 -8.76 9.46 7.40
C SER A 175 -7.85 10.54 8.01
N ALA A 176 -6.67 10.78 7.42
CA ALA A 176 -5.79 11.86 7.84
C ALA A 176 -6.42 13.26 7.59
N LEU A 177 -7.06 13.47 6.42
CA LEU A 177 -7.76 14.73 6.12
C LEU A 177 -8.91 14.99 7.10
N ILE A 178 -9.74 13.99 7.39
CA ILE A 178 -10.82 14.09 8.38
C ILE A 178 -10.27 14.41 9.78
N SER A 179 -9.09 13.87 10.10
CA SER A 179 -8.38 14.17 11.37
C SER A 179 -7.73 15.56 11.40
N GLY A 180 -7.87 16.35 10.34
CA GLY A 180 -7.37 17.74 10.29
C GLY A 180 -5.90 17.86 9.84
N TRP A 181 -5.37 16.87 9.13
CA TRP A 181 -4.02 16.95 8.56
C TRP A 181 -3.98 17.82 7.29
N GLU A 182 -2.84 18.45 7.03
CA GLU A 182 -2.56 19.07 5.75
C GLU A 182 -2.48 18.02 4.63
N ARG A 183 -3.01 18.33 3.44
CA ARG A 183 -3.09 17.38 2.30
C ARG A 183 -1.74 16.77 1.93
N ARG A 184 -0.71 17.62 1.87
CA ARG A 184 0.65 17.18 1.53
C ARG A 184 1.20 16.19 2.55
N ASP A 185 1.01 16.47 3.82
CA ASP A 185 1.52 15.65 4.91
C ASP A 185 0.68 14.38 5.10
N ALA A 186 -0.64 14.46 4.87
CA ALA A 186 -1.53 13.29 4.80
C ALA A 186 -1.06 12.30 3.72
N ALA A 187 -0.76 12.79 2.50
CA ALA A 187 -0.24 11.95 1.42
C ALA A 187 1.14 11.36 1.77
N LYS A 188 2.07 12.19 2.24
CA LYS A 188 3.40 11.73 2.67
C LYS A 188 3.32 10.65 3.74
N PHE A 189 2.52 10.88 4.80
CA PHE A 189 2.34 9.89 5.86
C PHE A 189 1.70 8.61 5.36
N SER A 190 0.68 8.70 4.51
CA SER A 190 0.02 7.55 3.87
C SER A 190 1.03 6.68 3.09
N PHE A 191 1.91 7.29 2.30
CA PHE A 191 2.92 6.55 1.53
C PHE A 191 3.92 5.85 2.44
N LEU A 192 4.43 6.55 3.46
CA LEU A 192 5.37 6.00 4.42
C LEU A 192 4.75 4.89 5.27
N LEU A 193 3.50 5.07 5.72
CA LEU A 193 2.74 4.07 6.47
C LEU A 193 2.45 2.82 5.63
N GLY A 194 2.31 2.98 4.32
CA GLY A 194 2.11 1.88 3.38
C GLY A 194 3.32 0.95 3.24
N MET A 195 4.55 1.45 3.43
CA MET A 195 5.74 0.62 3.23
C MET A 195 5.75 -0.66 4.08
N PRO A 196 5.64 -0.60 5.41
CA PRO A 196 5.64 -1.82 6.21
C PRO A 196 4.44 -2.71 5.91
N ALA A 197 3.26 -2.13 5.66
CA ALA A 197 2.05 -2.90 5.36
C ALA A 197 2.19 -3.70 4.06
N ILE A 198 2.65 -3.07 2.97
CA ILE A 198 2.87 -3.73 1.67
C ILE A 198 3.98 -4.78 1.78
N SER A 199 5.09 -4.43 2.45
CA SER A 199 6.22 -5.35 2.60
C SER A 199 5.82 -6.62 3.36
N LEU A 200 5.06 -6.47 4.45
CA LEU A 200 4.57 -7.62 5.22
C LEU A 200 3.55 -8.43 4.42
N ALA A 201 2.63 -7.80 3.69
CA ALA A 201 1.69 -8.50 2.83
C ALA A 201 2.42 -9.32 1.75
N ALA A 202 3.42 -8.73 1.09
CA ALA A 202 4.22 -9.43 0.07
C ALA A 202 5.02 -10.61 0.65
N ILE A 203 5.60 -10.45 1.86
CA ILE A 203 6.30 -11.54 2.54
C ILE A 203 5.33 -12.69 2.88
N VAL A 204 4.15 -12.36 3.41
CA VAL A 204 3.13 -13.36 3.74
C VAL A 204 2.68 -14.09 2.47
N GLU A 205 2.33 -13.37 1.41
CA GLU A 205 1.93 -13.99 0.14
C GLU A 205 3.06 -14.84 -0.46
N PHE A 206 4.30 -14.37 -0.42
CA PHE A 206 5.44 -15.14 -0.89
C PHE A 206 5.60 -16.47 -0.14
N ILE A 207 5.42 -16.48 1.19
CA ILE A 207 5.51 -17.70 2.00
C ILE A 207 4.37 -18.68 1.66
N PHE A 208 3.14 -18.17 1.55
CA PHE A 208 1.96 -19.03 1.33
C PHE A 208 1.78 -19.48 -0.13
N SER A 209 2.32 -18.75 -1.10
CA SER A 209 2.18 -19.02 -2.54
C SER A 209 3.51 -19.35 -3.21
N PHE A 210 4.48 -19.86 -2.47
CA PHE A 210 5.85 -20.12 -2.96
C PHE A 210 5.89 -20.96 -4.24
N ASN A 211 5.06 -22.01 -4.34
CA ASN A 211 5.00 -22.87 -5.52
C ASN A 211 4.49 -22.14 -6.76
N GLU A 212 3.56 -21.20 -6.61
CA GLU A 212 3.03 -20.38 -7.68
C GLU A 212 4.13 -19.47 -8.27
N PHE A 213 4.93 -18.85 -7.40
CA PHE A 213 6.08 -18.02 -7.82
C PHE A 213 7.13 -18.83 -8.59
N PHE A 214 7.36 -20.06 -8.18
CA PHE A 214 8.32 -20.93 -8.87
C PHE A 214 7.85 -21.27 -10.29
N SER A 215 6.54 -21.40 -10.51
CA SER A 215 5.96 -21.68 -11.84
C SER A 215 6.01 -20.46 -12.77
N ILE A 216 5.91 -19.25 -12.26
CA ILE A 216 6.00 -18.00 -13.03
C ILE A 216 7.42 -17.75 -13.55
N GLY A 217 8.41 -18.09 -12.75
CA GLY A 217 9.82 -17.85 -13.08
C GLY A 217 10.34 -16.47 -12.62
N PHE A 218 11.61 -16.42 -12.36
CA PHE A 218 12.28 -15.23 -11.78
C PHE A 218 12.29 -14.01 -12.71
N LEU A 219 12.55 -14.21 -14.01
CA LEU A 219 12.70 -13.11 -14.95
C LEU A 219 11.42 -12.30 -15.18
N PRO A 220 10.24 -12.90 -15.42
CA PRO A 220 8.98 -12.16 -15.51
C PRO A 220 8.68 -11.34 -14.24
N LEU A 221 8.88 -11.92 -13.06
CA LEU A 221 8.71 -11.23 -11.77
C LEU A 221 9.64 -10.02 -11.64
N LEU A 222 10.91 -10.17 -12.02
CA LEU A 222 11.88 -9.08 -12.00
C LEU A 222 11.47 -7.95 -12.96
N VAL A 223 10.98 -8.28 -14.15
CA VAL A 223 10.45 -7.28 -15.11
C VAL A 223 9.28 -6.52 -14.51
N GLY A 224 8.32 -7.22 -13.90
CA GLY A 224 7.18 -6.60 -13.21
C GLY A 224 7.62 -5.67 -12.07
N LEU A 225 8.56 -6.11 -11.22
CA LEU A 225 9.12 -5.31 -10.12
C LEU A 225 9.81 -4.04 -10.62
N ILE A 226 10.69 -4.14 -11.62
CA ILE A 226 11.41 -2.99 -12.19
C ILE A 226 10.41 -2.01 -12.81
N THR A 227 9.44 -2.51 -13.56
CA THR A 227 8.44 -1.66 -14.20
C THR A 227 7.57 -0.96 -13.16
N THR A 228 7.16 -1.67 -12.10
CA THR A 228 6.44 -1.07 -10.97
C THR A 228 7.29 -0.01 -10.27
N PHE A 229 8.56 -0.27 -10.01
CA PHE A 229 9.47 0.72 -9.42
C PHE A 229 9.54 2.00 -10.24
N LEU A 230 9.79 1.88 -11.56
CA LEU A 230 9.93 3.03 -12.45
C LEU A 230 8.62 3.82 -12.58
N SER A 231 7.49 3.14 -12.77
CA SER A 231 6.19 3.79 -12.88
C SER A 231 5.74 4.43 -11.57
N SER A 232 6.07 3.84 -10.43
CA SER A 232 5.83 4.40 -9.10
C SER A 232 6.60 5.70 -8.87
N LEU A 233 7.85 5.80 -9.33
CA LEU A 233 8.63 7.04 -9.23
C LEU A 233 8.01 8.19 -10.03
N LEU A 234 7.24 7.89 -11.07
CA LEU A 234 6.51 8.91 -11.85
C LEU A 234 5.21 9.35 -11.14
N ALA A 235 4.65 8.50 -10.26
CA ALA A 235 3.38 8.74 -9.59
C ALA A 235 3.53 9.41 -8.20
N ILE A 236 4.72 9.37 -7.58
CA ILE A 236 5.05 10.02 -6.31
C ILE A 236 5.39 11.49 -6.53
#